data_76565a5a6d36769d5c7047c8ef8faa4b
#
_entry.id   76565a5a6d36769d5c7047c8ef8faa4b
#
_cell.length_a   1.000
_cell.length_b   1.000
_cell.length_c   1.000
_cell.angle_alpha   90.00
_cell.angle_beta   90.00
_cell.angle_gamma   90.00
#
_symmetry.space_group_name_H-M   'P 1'
#
loop_
_entity.id
_entity.type
_entity.pdbx_description
1 polymer ?
#
loop_
_entity_poly.entity_id
_entity_poly.type
_entity_poly.pdbx_seq_one_letter_code
_entity_poly.pdbx_strand_id
1 'polypeptide(L)'
;MRVQVSPPALTHSISRGGPNFGVGKHIIIELENCPFRVLDDLHTIEHTLLEVVKVLKVHLLHSYFHKFAPQGVSGCIIIEESHISVHTWPELGYAAIDVFTCGLVDPSSVVEFLKKELCAKRVSSKLLVRGPGEIK
;
A
#
# COMPACT_ATOMS: atom_id res chain seq x y z
N MET A 1 23.77 -9.03 -10.19
CA MET A 1 22.42 -8.74 -9.70
C MET A 1 22.24 -9.29 -8.30
N ARG A 2 21.62 -8.53 -7.47
CA ARG A 2 21.45 -8.92 -6.08
C ARG A 2 20.18 -9.75 -5.92
N VAL A 3 20.29 -10.88 -5.26
CA VAL A 3 19.13 -11.73 -4.98
C VAL A 3 18.42 -11.21 -3.74
N GLN A 4 17.12 -11.10 -3.84
CA GLN A 4 16.29 -10.73 -2.70
C GLN A 4 16.19 -11.90 -1.74
N VAL A 5 16.54 -11.66 -0.49
CA VAL A 5 16.45 -12.68 0.55
C VAL A 5 15.44 -12.20 1.59
N SER A 6 14.50 -13.05 1.93
CA SER A 6 13.50 -12.72 2.94
C SER A 6 14.18 -12.54 4.30
N PRO A 7 13.83 -11.49 5.03
CA PRO A 7 14.35 -11.31 6.38
C PRO A 7 13.94 -12.46 7.30
N PRO A 8 14.79 -12.80 8.26
CA PRO A 8 14.44 -13.87 9.21
C PRO A 8 13.12 -13.64 9.93
N ALA A 9 12.76 -12.39 10.17
CA ALA A 9 11.51 -12.06 10.84
C ALA A 9 10.30 -12.55 10.06
N LEU A 10 10.35 -12.48 8.73
CA LEU A 10 9.25 -12.95 7.89
C LEU A 10 9.11 -14.47 8.00
N THR A 11 10.22 -15.16 8.01
CA THR A 11 10.23 -16.61 8.14
C THR A 11 9.61 -17.04 9.46
N HIS A 12 9.98 -16.36 10.55
CA HIS A 12 9.40 -16.66 11.85
C HIS A 12 7.91 -16.39 11.88
N SER A 13 7.47 -15.31 11.27
CA SER A 13 6.06 -14.96 11.24
C SER A 13 5.24 -16.00 10.50
N ILE A 14 5.78 -16.52 9.40
CA ILE A 14 5.11 -17.54 8.61
C ILE A 14 4.93 -18.81 9.45
N SER A 15 5.97 -19.22 10.16
CA SER A 15 5.92 -20.47 10.92
C SER A 15 5.00 -20.40 12.13
N ARG A 16 4.65 -19.22 12.59
CA ARG A 16 3.77 -19.03 13.74
C ARG A 16 2.32 -18.87 13.37
N GLY A 17 2.03 -18.70 12.10
CA GLY A 17 0.67 -18.49 11.66
C GLY A 17 -0.17 -19.76 11.80
N GLY A 18 -1.45 -19.59 12.13
CA GLY A 18 -2.41 -20.65 12.05
C GLY A 18 -2.77 -20.91 10.59
N PRO A 19 -3.73 -21.83 10.35
CA PRO A 19 -4.11 -22.21 8.99
C PRO A 19 -4.52 -21.05 8.09
N ASN A 20 -5.04 -19.95 8.66
CA ASN A 20 -5.49 -18.80 7.91
C ASN A 20 -4.52 -17.64 7.93
N PHE A 21 -3.34 -17.84 8.50
CA PHE A 21 -2.36 -16.77 8.63
C PHE A 21 -1.72 -16.43 7.27
N GLY A 22 -1.33 -17.46 6.53
CA GLY A 22 -0.66 -17.28 5.25
C GLY A 22 0.73 -16.67 5.38
N VAL A 23 1.25 -16.13 4.27
CA VAL A 23 2.54 -15.47 4.21
C VAL A 23 2.39 -14.01 4.58
N GLY A 24 1.31 -13.38 4.15
CA GLY A 24 1.08 -11.99 4.42
C GLY A 24 -0.33 -11.55 4.14
N LYS A 25 -0.56 -10.27 4.38
CA LYS A 25 -1.85 -9.64 4.16
C LYS A 25 -1.73 -8.55 3.11
N HIS A 26 -2.69 -8.52 2.21
CA HIS A 26 -2.70 -7.58 1.10
C HIS A 26 -4.04 -6.85 1.11
N ILE A 27 -4.02 -5.55 1.36
CA ILE A 27 -5.23 -4.75 1.31
C ILE A 27 -5.27 -3.97 0.01
N ILE A 28 -6.42 -4.04 -0.65
CA ILE A 28 -6.71 -3.30 -1.87
C ILE A 28 -7.67 -2.21 -1.49
N ILE A 29 -7.35 -0.96 -1.85
CA ILE A 29 -8.08 0.22 -1.40
C ILE A 29 -8.49 1.06 -2.60
N GLU A 30 -9.78 1.36 -2.68
CA GLU A 30 -10.32 2.24 -3.70
C GLU A 30 -10.78 3.53 -3.04
N LEU A 31 -10.19 4.65 -3.47
CA LEU A 31 -10.60 5.98 -2.99
C LEU A 31 -11.33 6.71 -4.10
N GLU A 32 -12.50 7.25 -3.79
CA GLU A 32 -13.35 7.91 -4.77
C GLU A 32 -13.72 9.32 -4.33
N ASN A 33 -13.98 10.16 -5.31
CA ASN A 33 -14.36 11.56 -5.08
C ASN A 33 -13.29 12.32 -4.33
N CYS A 34 -12.05 12.12 -4.74
CA CYS A 34 -10.91 12.91 -4.27
C CYS A 34 -10.78 14.15 -5.14
N PRO A 35 -10.34 15.28 -4.58
CA PRO A 35 -10.11 16.49 -5.39
C PRO A 35 -9.04 16.26 -6.44
N PHE A 36 -9.26 16.80 -7.64
CA PHE A 36 -8.32 16.68 -8.75
C PHE A 36 -6.91 17.11 -8.33
N ARG A 37 -6.80 18.30 -7.72
CA ARG A 37 -5.49 18.86 -7.38
C ARG A 37 -4.72 18.03 -6.38
N VAL A 38 -5.43 17.30 -5.50
CA VAL A 38 -4.78 16.44 -4.51
C VAL A 38 -4.16 15.23 -5.20
N LEU A 39 -4.92 14.61 -6.11
CA LEU A 39 -4.47 13.41 -6.80
C LEU A 39 -3.43 13.69 -7.88
N ASP A 40 -3.34 14.94 -8.34
CA ASP A 40 -2.41 15.31 -9.40
C ASP A 40 -1.08 15.86 -8.85
N ASP A 41 -0.97 15.98 -7.55
CA ASP A 41 0.22 16.57 -6.94
C ASP A 41 1.16 15.47 -6.44
N LEU A 42 2.30 15.36 -7.13
CA LEU A 42 3.30 14.36 -6.81
C LEU A 42 3.74 14.43 -5.35
N HIS A 43 3.98 15.64 -4.84
CA HIS A 43 4.47 15.81 -3.48
C HIS A 43 3.45 15.34 -2.45
N THR A 44 2.18 15.64 -2.68
CA THR A 44 1.11 15.21 -1.79
C THR A 44 1.02 13.69 -1.75
N ILE A 45 1.04 13.06 -2.93
CA ILE A 45 0.93 11.60 -3.03
C ILE A 45 2.15 10.95 -2.38
N GLU A 46 3.34 11.42 -2.73
CA GLU A 46 4.57 10.87 -2.15
C GLU A 46 4.59 11.01 -0.63
N HIS A 47 4.27 12.20 -0.13
CA HIS A 47 4.25 12.44 1.31
C HIS A 47 3.27 11.51 2.01
N THR A 48 2.07 11.39 1.46
CA THR A 48 1.03 10.55 2.06
C THR A 48 1.46 9.09 2.14
N LEU A 49 2.04 8.57 1.05
CA LEU A 49 2.48 7.17 1.05
C LEU A 49 3.67 6.95 1.98
N LEU A 50 4.57 7.92 2.09
CA LEU A 50 5.67 7.81 3.05
C LEU A 50 5.16 7.86 4.48
N GLU A 51 4.08 8.59 4.75
CA GLU A 51 3.45 8.57 6.07
C GLU A 51 2.84 7.22 6.38
N VAL A 52 2.33 6.49 5.38
CA VAL A 52 1.84 5.13 5.56
C VAL A 52 2.95 4.23 6.11
N VAL A 53 4.18 4.40 5.61
CA VAL A 53 5.32 3.64 6.12
C VAL A 53 5.47 3.84 7.63
N LYS A 54 5.33 5.08 8.08
CA LYS A 54 5.43 5.41 9.52
C LYS A 54 4.26 4.87 10.31
N VAL A 55 3.05 5.01 9.78
CA VAL A 55 1.84 4.51 10.47
C VAL A 55 1.94 3.01 10.69
N LEU A 56 2.40 2.28 9.69
CA LEU A 56 2.53 0.83 9.78
C LEU A 56 3.79 0.39 10.51
N LYS A 57 4.74 1.31 10.76
CA LYS A 57 6.03 1.00 11.39
C LYS A 57 6.81 -0.04 10.60
N VAL A 58 6.74 0.07 9.28
CA VAL A 58 7.48 -0.80 8.38
C VAL A 58 8.76 -0.10 7.91
N HIS A 59 9.60 -0.84 7.19
CA HIS A 59 10.95 -0.38 6.87
C HIS A 59 11.11 -0.12 5.39
N LEU A 60 11.33 1.16 5.06
CA LEU A 60 11.51 1.61 3.68
C LEU A 60 12.83 1.12 3.10
N LEU A 61 12.77 0.51 1.93
CA LEU A 61 13.97 0.13 1.17
C LEU A 61 14.19 1.07 -0.02
N HIS A 62 13.12 1.35 -0.78
CA HIS A 62 13.24 2.17 -1.97
C HIS A 62 11.88 2.71 -2.33
N SER A 63 11.84 3.88 -2.97
CA SER A 63 10.59 4.43 -3.45
C SER A 63 10.81 5.13 -4.78
N TYR A 64 9.76 5.13 -5.60
CA TYR A 64 9.77 5.85 -6.86
C TYR A 64 8.36 6.35 -7.15
N PHE A 65 8.27 7.63 -7.54
CA PHE A 65 7.00 8.25 -7.90
C PHE A 65 7.17 8.97 -9.23
N HIS A 66 6.17 8.86 -10.08
CA HIS A 66 6.20 9.43 -11.42
C HIS A 66 4.96 10.30 -11.63
N LYS A 67 5.20 11.53 -12.11
CA LYS A 67 4.11 12.44 -12.49
C LYS A 67 3.89 12.33 -13.99
N PHE A 68 2.67 12.01 -14.37
CA PHE A 68 2.30 11.91 -15.78
C PHE A 68 1.85 13.27 -16.33
N ALA A 69 2.02 13.43 -17.62
CA ALA A 69 1.44 14.55 -18.35
C ALA A 69 0.34 13.98 -19.25
N PRO A 70 -0.87 14.58 -19.27
CA PRO A 70 -1.22 15.84 -18.63
C PRO A 70 -1.57 15.74 -17.15
N GLN A 71 -1.92 14.56 -16.64
CA GLN A 71 -2.23 14.40 -15.22
C GLN A 71 -2.03 12.97 -14.76
N GLY A 72 -1.96 12.82 -13.43
CA GLY A 72 -1.85 11.51 -12.80
C GLY A 72 -0.51 11.28 -12.15
N VAL A 73 -0.51 10.42 -11.15
CA VAL A 73 0.69 10.03 -10.41
C VAL A 73 0.66 8.52 -10.21
N SER A 74 1.79 7.88 -10.39
CA SER A 74 1.99 6.49 -10.00
C SER A 74 3.18 6.43 -9.08
N GLY A 75 3.13 5.53 -8.10
CA GLY A 75 4.25 5.35 -7.20
C GLY A 75 4.28 3.99 -6.57
N CYS A 76 5.45 3.60 -6.17
CA CYS A 76 5.65 2.33 -5.50
C CYS A 76 6.74 2.51 -4.44
N ILE A 77 6.47 1.95 -3.27
CA ILE A 77 7.42 1.92 -2.17
C ILE A 77 7.72 0.46 -1.90
N ILE A 78 8.99 0.09 -1.98
CA ILE A 78 9.44 -1.24 -1.60
C ILE A 78 9.83 -1.16 -0.14
N ILE A 79 9.22 -2.01 0.65
CA ILE A 79 9.50 -2.12 2.07
C ILE A 79 10.02 -3.51 2.36
N GLU A 80 10.73 -3.67 3.48
CA GLU A 80 11.23 -5.00 3.85
C GLU A 80 10.09 -6.00 3.95
N GLU A 81 8.91 -5.53 4.34
CA GLU A 81 7.72 -6.36 4.54
C GLU A 81 6.90 -6.57 3.26
N SER A 82 7.20 -5.96 2.15
CA SER A 82 6.74 -6.16 0.78
C SER A 82 6.60 -4.85 0.00
N HIS A 83 5.40 -4.27 -0.13
CA HIS A 83 5.28 -3.04 -0.94
C HIS A 83 4.01 -2.24 -0.64
N ILE A 84 4.05 -0.99 -1.07
CA ILE A 84 2.90 -0.08 -1.08
C ILE A 84 2.89 0.55 -2.46
N SER A 85 1.75 0.57 -3.13
CA SER A 85 1.66 1.19 -4.44
C SER A 85 0.44 2.09 -4.57
N VAL A 86 0.52 3.06 -5.50
CA VAL A 86 -0.54 4.00 -5.75
C VAL A 86 -0.58 4.36 -7.23
N HIS A 87 -1.80 4.52 -7.73
CA HIS A 87 -2.06 5.06 -9.06
C HIS A 87 -3.23 6.01 -8.94
N THR A 88 -3.12 7.19 -9.54
CA THR A 88 -4.21 8.17 -9.47
C THR A 88 -4.75 8.51 -10.85
N TRP A 89 -6.05 8.74 -10.90
CA TRP A 89 -6.76 9.27 -12.05
C TRP A 89 -7.48 10.52 -11.60
N PRO A 90 -6.77 11.67 -11.58
CA PRO A 90 -7.37 12.92 -11.08
C PRO A 90 -8.67 13.29 -11.78
N GLU A 91 -8.75 13.02 -13.08
CA GLU A 91 -9.94 13.34 -13.87
C GLU A 91 -11.16 12.53 -13.45
N LEU A 92 -10.95 11.41 -12.77
CA LEU A 92 -12.04 10.58 -12.25
C LEU A 92 -12.21 10.73 -10.75
N GLY A 93 -11.36 11.53 -10.10
CA GLY A 93 -11.35 11.63 -8.65
C GLY A 93 -11.00 10.32 -7.98
N TYR A 94 -10.24 9.46 -8.66
CA TYR A 94 -10.03 8.07 -8.25
C TYR A 94 -8.56 7.80 -7.97
N ALA A 95 -8.30 7.08 -6.88
CA ALA A 95 -6.98 6.57 -6.58
C ALA A 95 -7.07 5.10 -6.19
N ALA A 96 -6.22 4.31 -6.80
CA ALA A 96 -6.07 2.89 -6.49
C ALA A 96 -4.80 2.72 -5.66
N ILE A 97 -4.95 2.17 -4.46
CA ILE A 97 -3.82 1.97 -3.55
C ILE A 97 -3.85 0.52 -3.08
N ASP A 98 -2.69 -0.08 -2.94
CA ASP A 98 -2.61 -1.36 -2.28
C ASP A 98 -1.41 -1.40 -1.36
N VAL A 99 -1.56 -2.17 -0.28
CA VAL A 99 -0.51 -2.37 0.71
C VAL A 99 -0.40 -3.86 0.96
N PHE A 100 0.75 -4.41 0.65
CA PHE A 100 1.04 -5.82 0.90
C PHE A 100 2.10 -5.90 1.98
N THR A 101 1.77 -6.57 3.08
CA THR A 101 2.69 -6.73 4.21
C THR A 101 2.82 -8.19 4.56
N CYS A 102 4.02 -8.58 4.97
CA CYS A 102 4.29 -9.91 5.48
C CYS A 102 4.27 -9.90 7.00
N GLY A 103 4.16 -11.08 7.59
CA GLY A 103 4.26 -11.22 9.04
C GLY A 103 3.00 -10.75 9.74
N LEU A 104 3.18 -10.11 10.89
CA LEU A 104 2.09 -9.72 11.76
C LEU A 104 1.57 -8.31 11.51
N VAL A 105 2.13 -7.60 10.55
CA VAL A 105 1.69 -6.24 10.25
C VAL A 105 0.31 -6.28 9.60
N ASP A 106 -0.64 -5.55 10.19
CA ASP A 106 -1.99 -5.46 9.66
C ASP A 106 -2.12 -4.16 8.86
N PRO A 107 -2.27 -4.24 7.53
CA PRO A 107 -2.34 -3.04 6.71
C PRO A 107 -3.69 -2.35 6.72
N SER A 108 -4.71 -2.94 7.33
CA SER A 108 -6.06 -2.35 7.29
C SER A 108 -6.16 -1.04 8.06
N SER A 109 -5.21 -0.77 8.97
CA SER A 109 -5.23 0.45 9.77
C SER A 109 -5.02 1.72 8.95
N VAL A 110 -4.55 1.60 7.70
CA VAL A 110 -4.26 2.77 6.87
C VAL A 110 -5.46 3.27 6.06
N VAL A 111 -6.56 2.51 6.04
CA VAL A 111 -7.70 2.84 5.16
C VAL A 111 -8.28 4.21 5.49
N GLU A 112 -8.61 4.44 6.77
CA GLU A 112 -9.18 5.73 7.18
C GLU A 112 -8.16 6.86 7.10
N PHE A 113 -6.90 6.56 7.38
CA PHE A 113 -5.83 7.53 7.23
C PHE A 113 -5.75 8.03 5.78
N LEU A 114 -5.74 7.10 4.82
CA LEU A 114 -5.65 7.46 3.41
C LEU A 114 -6.88 8.22 2.93
N LYS A 115 -8.06 7.82 3.39
CA LYS A 115 -9.29 8.52 3.05
C LYS A 115 -9.20 9.99 3.47
N LYS A 116 -8.71 10.23 4.67
CA LYS A 116 -8.60 11.58 5.21
C LYS A 116 -7.52 12.38 4.48
N GLU A 117 -6.33 11.78 4.32
CA GLU A 117 -5.21 12.50 3.73
C GLU A 117 -5.43 12.87 2.28
N LEU A 118 -6.12 12.03 1.53
CA LEU A 118 -6.39 12.32 0.12
C LEU A 118 -7.78 12.92 -0.11
N CYS A 119 -8.44 13.28 0.96
CA CYS A 119 -9.73 13.97 0.92
C CYS A 119 -10.79 13.21 0.12
N ALA A 120 -10.79 11.90 0.23
CA ALA A 120 -11.76 11.07 -0.45
C ALA A 120 -13.11 11.12 0.27
N LYS A 121 -14.19 11.15 -0.49
CA LYS A 121 -15.53 11.09 0.11
C LYS A 121 -16.00 9.66 0.30
N ARG A 122 -15.42 8.72 -0.46
CA ARG A 122 -15.76 7.31 -0.34
C ARG A 122 -14.48 6.49 -0.36
N VAL A 123 -14.49 5.44 0.44
CA VAL A 123 -13.42 4.45 0.43
C VAL A 123 -14.03 3.07 0.53
N SER A 124 -13.48 2.15 -0.24
CA SER A 124 -13.80 0.73 -0.09
C SER A 124 -12.48 -0.03 -0.07
N SER A 125 -12.48 -1.17 0.61
CA SER A 125 -11.25 -1.94 0.72
C SER A 125 -11.58 -3.41 0.87
N LYS A 126 -10.61 -4.24 0.52
CA LYS A 126 -10.71 -5.68 0.69
C LYS A 126 -9.37 -6.19 1.17
N LEU A 127 -9.40 -6.94 2.26
CA LEU A 127 -8.21 -7.56 2.82
C LEU A 127 -8.12 -9.00 2.37
N LEU A 128 -6.97 -9.35 1.80
CA LEU A 128 -6.69 -10.69 1.31
C LEU A 128 -5.56 -11.30 2.11
N VAL A 129 -5.71 -12.57 2.45
CA VAL A 129 -4.63 -13.35 3.05
C VAL A 129 -3.94 -14.11 1.92
N ARG A 130 -2.64 -13.93 1.80
CA ARG A 130 -1.87 -14.51 0.70
C ARG A 130 -0.85 -15.50 1.23
N GLY A 131 -0.58 -16.52 0.40
CA GLY A 131 0.40 -17.55 0.70
C GLY A 131 0.21 -18.70 -0.26
N PRO A 132 0.93 -19.83 -0.07
CA PRO A 132 0.73 -20.98 -0.92
C PRO A 132 -0.70 -21.48 -0.83
N GLY A 133 -1.28 -21.79 -1.99
CA GLY A 133 -2.67 -22.21 -2.08
C GLY A 133 -3.54 -21.08 -2.60
N GLU A 134 -4.80 -21.08 -2.22
CA GLU A 134 -5.74 -20.10 -2.71
C GLU A 134 -5.70 -18.81 -1.91
N ILE A 135 -6.02 -17.71 -2.59
CA ILE A 135 -6.15 -16.42 -1.95
C ILE A 135 -7.38 -16.44 -1.04
N LYS A 136 -7.23 -15.94 0.15
CA LYS A 136 -8.31 -15.84 1.13
C LYS A 136 -8.60 -14.38 1.55
#